data_6dbaa16fae43910d15c71feb6d00b05d
#
_entry.id   6dbaa16fae43910d15c71feb6d00b05d
#
_cell.length_a   1.000
_cell.length_b   1.000
_cell.length_c   1.000
_cell.angle_alpha   90.00
_cell.angle_beta   90.00
_cell.angle_gamma   90.00
#
_symmetry.space_group_name_H-M   'P 1'
#
loop_
_entity.id
_entity.type
_entity.pdbx_description
1 polymer ?
#
loop_
_entity_poly.entity_id
_entity_poly.type
_entity_poly.pdbx_seq_one_letter_code
_entity_poly.pdbx_strand_id
1 'polypeptide(L)'
;MPKVEAPQFPSLKVFLPDFGAVGNGVELCTDAFAKAIETLSARGGGYLIVPAGIWLTGPIVLKSNINLHIEKGAVILFSPDVELYPLVETVFEGLDTRRCQSPISGRNLTNVAITGQGAIDGNGHYWRPLKREKVTESVWKQTIARGGVYKRPTYWFPYPQTLKGDTISNM
;
A
#
# COMPACT_ATOMS: atom_id res chain seq x y z
N MET A 1 -13.20 -22.31 -22.36
CA MET A 1 -12.55 -21.35 -21.42
C MET A 1 -13.66 -20.58 -20.71
N PRO A 2 -13.55 -20.32 -19.41
CA PRO A 2 -14.52 -19.47 -18.73
C PRO A 2 -14.51 -18.07 -19.37
N LYS A 3 -15.69 -17.50 -19.57
CA LYS A 3 -15.85 -16.12 -20.07
C LYS A 3 -15.62 -15.19 -18.88
N VAL A 4 -14.58 -14.39 -18.93
CA VAL A 4 -14.29 -13.36 -17.93
C VAL A 4 -14.97 -12.06 -18.37
N GLU A 5 -15.84 -11.53 -17.54
CA GLU A 5 -16.48 -10.24 -17.79
C GLU A 5 -15.66 -9.13 -17.12
N ALA A 6 -15.43 -8.04 -17.84
CA ALA A 6 -14.76 -6.88 -17.28
C ALA A 6 -15.69 -6.19 -16.26
N PRO A 7 -15.15 -5.72 -15.11
CA PRO A 7 -15.95 -5.01 -14.14
C PRO A 7 -16.53 -3.72 -14.73
N GLN A 8 -17.77 -3.40 -14.39
CA GLN A 8 -18.46 -2.18 -14.81
C GLN A 8 -18.72 -1.29 -13.61
N PHE A 9 -18.48 -0.01 -13.76
CA PHE A 9 -18.57 0.97 -12.68
C PHE A 9 -19.60 2.04 -12.99
N PRO A 10 -20.29 2.60 -11.98
CA PRO A 10 -21.08 3.82 -12.15
C PRO A 10 -20.23 4.93 -12.78
N SER A 11 -20.87 5.79 -13.57
CA SER A 11 -20.19 6.87 -14.31
C SER A 11 -19.68 8.02 -13.42
N LEU A 12 -19.99 7.99 -12.12
CA LEU A 12 -19.55 8.99 -11.15
C LEU A 12 -18.02 9.03 -11.11
N LYS A 13 -17.46 10.23 -11.23
CA LYS A 13 -16.03 10.49 -11.09
C LYS A 13 -15.80 11.51 -10.00
N VAL A 14 -14.81 11.26 -9.15
CA VAL A 14 -14.30 12.22 -8.18
C VAL A 14 -12.80 12.36 -8.36
N PHE A 15 -12.26 13.53 -8.14
CA PHE A 15 -10.84 13.81 -8.30
C PHE A 15 -10.18 13.91 -6.94
N LEU A 16 -9.03 13.26 -6.78
CA LEU A 16 -8.33 13.21 -5.50
C LEU A 16 -8.02 14.60 -4.89
N PRO A 17 -7.62 15.62 -5.68
CA PRO A 17 -7.42 16.98 -5.16
C PRO A 17 -8.66 17.63 -4.52
N ASP A 18 -9.87 17.24 -4.95
CA ASP A 18 -11.11 17.80 -4.39
C ASP A 18 -11.32 17.43 -2.91
N PHE A 19 -10.53 16.49 -2.42
CA PHE A 19 -10.51 16.03 -1.02
C PHE A 19 -9.33 16.60 -0.21
N GLY A 20 -8.63 17.60 -0.76
CA GLY A 20 -7.52 18.27 -0.12
C GLY A 20 -6.16 17.60 -0.32
N ALA A 21 -6.04 16.64 -1.24
CA ALA A 21 -4.75 16.06 -1.57
C ALA A 21 -3.87 17.01 -2.38
N VAL A 22 -2.57 17.00 -2.12
CA VAL A 22 -1.56 17.78 -2.83
C VAL A 22 -0.54 16.83 -3.46
N GLY A 23 -0.45 16.89 -4.80
CA GLY A 23 0.40 15.98 -5.60
C GLY A 23 1.87 16.40 -5.69
N ASN A 24 2.47 16.80 -4.56
CA ASN A 24 3.85 17.31 -4.49
C ASN A 24 4.89 16.30 -3.97
N GLY A 25 4.46 15.09 -3.58
CA GLY A 25 5.33 14.04 -3.03
C GLY A 25 5.79 14.26 -1.59
N VAL A 26 5.28 15.28 -0.91
CA VAL A 26 5.68 15.67 0.46
C VAL A 26 4.50 15.60 1.43
N GLU A 27 3.36 16.14 1.07
CA GLU A 27 2.17 16.15 1.90
C GLU A 27 1.46 14.79 1.88
N LEU A 28 1.07 14.30 3.06
CA LEU A 28 0.42 13.00 3.20
C LEU A 28 -1.05 13.09 2.74
N CYS A 29 -1.41 12.27 1.77
CA CYS A 29 -2.74 12.27 1.15
C CYS A 29 -3.66 11.11 1.64
N THR A 30 -3.29 10.39 2.70
CA THR A 30 -4.01 9.21 3.17
C THR A 30 -5.48 9.50 3.48
N ASP A 31 -5.75 10.59 4.20
CA ASP A 31 -7.12 10.99 4.55
C ASP A 31 -7.93 11.41 3.32
N ALA A 32 -7.28 12.02 2.34
CA ALA A 32 -7.94 12.41 1.09
C ALA A 32 -8.37 11.17 0.30
N PHE A 33 -7.51 10.15 0.18
CA PHE A 33 -7.88 8.86 -0.42
C PHE A 33 -9.05 8.21 0.32
N ALA A 34 -8.99 8.16 1.66
CA ALA A 34 -10.05 7.56 2.47
C ALA A 34 -11.39 8.27 2.27
N LYS A 35 -11.42 9.61 2.32
CA LYS A 35 -12.62 10.41 2.11
C LYS A 35 -13.20 10.26 0.68
N ALA A 36 -12.34 10.23 -0.33
CA ALA A 36 -12.75 10.03 -1.72
C ALA A 36 -13.40 8.66 -1.93
N ILE A 37 -12.78 7.59 -1.41
CA ILE A 37 -13.28 6.23 -1.47
C ILE A 37 -14.61 6.11 -0.71
N GLU A 38 -14.72 6.72 0.48
CA GLU A 38 -15.96 6.74 1.27
C GLU A 38 -17.08 7.43 0.51
N THR A 39 -16.80 8.59 -0.09
CA THR A 39 -17.77 9.36 -0.88
C THR A 39 -18.30 8.57 -2.08
N LEU A 40 -17.41 7.89 -2.81
CA LEU A 40 -17.81 7.02 -3.92
C LEU A 40 -18.64 5.85 -3.43
N SER A 41 -18.19 5.18 -2.38
CA SER A 41 -18.88 4.01 -1.80
C SER A 41 -20.29 4.35 -1.35
N ALA A 42 -20.48 5.49 -0.68
CA ALA A 42 -21.80 5.97 -0.24
C ALA A 42 -22.76 6.28 -1.41
N ARG A 43 -22.22 6.51 -2.62
CA ARG A 43 -22.99 6.79 -3.83
C ARG A 43 -23.09 5.58 -4.78
N GLY A 44 -22.76 4.39 -4.32
CA GLY A 44 -22.84 3.15 -5.07
C GLY A 44 -21.61 2.81 -5.90
N GLY A 45 -20.54 3.61 -5.86
CA GLY A 45 -19.26 3.39 -6.54
C GLY A 45 -18.94 4.42 -7.62
N GLY A 46 -17.92 4.14 -8.41
CA GLY A 46 -17.44 5.01 -9.49
C GLY A 46 -15.92 5.05 -9.62
N TYR A 47 -15.42 6.13 -10.17
CA TYR A 47 -14.00 6.31 -10.47
C TYR A 47 -13.37 7.32 -9.50
N LEU A 48 -12.34 6.92 -8.78
CA LEU A 48 -11.41 7.83 -8.11
C LEU A 48 -10.29 8.19 -9.08
N ILE A 49 -10.27 9.41 -9.56
CA ILE A 49 -9.27 9.91 -10.50
C ILE A 49 -8.08 10.48 -9.71
N VAL A 50 -6.91 9.93 -9.98
CA VAL A 50 -5.63 10.41 -9.46
C VAL A 50 -4.89 11.09 -10.60
N PRO A 51 -4.89 12.43 -10.69
CA PRO A 51 -4.28 13.16 -11.80
C PRO A 51 -2.74 13.18 -11.70
N ALA A 52 -2.08 13.70 -12.73
CA ALA A 52 -0.61 13.82 -12.76
C ALA A 52 -0.06 14.50 -11.51
N GLY A 53 1.02 13.96 -10.94
CA GLY A 53 1.65 14.41 -9.69
C GLY A 53 2.23 13.25 -8.89
N ILE A 54 2.88 13.54 -7.77
CA ILE A 54 3.40 12.53 -6.83
C ILE A 54 2.55 12.60 -5.57
N TRP A 55 1.79 11.53 -5.32
CA TRP A 55 0.80 11.45 -4.25
C TRP A 55 1.33 10.58 -3.12
N LEU A 56 1.98 11.21 -2.12
CA LEU A 56 2.50 10.51 -0.95
C LEU A 56 1.33 10.05 -0.07
N THR A 57 1.27 8.76 0.27
CA THR A 57 0.16 8.22 1.04
C THR A 57 0.58 7.07 1.96
N GLY A 58 -0.16 6.83 3.03
CA GLY A 58 -0.22 5.58 3.76
C GLY A 58 -1.12 4.55 3.07
N PRO A 59 -1.60 3.53 3.79
CA PRO A 59 -2.45 2.49 3.21
C PRO A 59 -3.73 3.02 2.58
N ILE A 60 -4.06 2.48 1.42
CA ILE A 60 -5.34 2.70 0.73
C ILE A 60 -6.22 1.48 0.94
N VAL A 61 -7.40 1.66 1.54
CA VAL A 61 -8.38 0.61 1.72
C VAL A 61 -9.50 0.79 0.70
N LEU A 62 -9.56 -0.12 -0.27
CA LEU A 62 -10.57 -0.09 -1.32
C LEU A 62 -11.92 -0.61 -0.80
N LYS A 63 -12.99 -0.16 -1.44
CA LYS A 63 -14.37 -0.63 -1.27
C LYS A 63 -14.93 -1.16 -2.58
N SER A 64 -16.03 -1.92 -2.52
CA SER A 64 -16.68 -2.46 -3.71
C SER A 64 -17.15 -1.36 -4.67
N ASN A 65 -17.23 -1.70 -5.94
CA ASN A 65 -17.68 -0.83 -7.04
C ASN A 65 -16.79 0.40 -7.30
N ILE A 66 -15.50 0.35 -6.91
CA ILE A 66 -14.56 1.45 -7.09
C ILE A 66 -13.48 1.09 -8.11
N ASN A 67 -13.28 1.99 -9.06
CA ASN A 67 -12.13 2.00 -9.95
C ASN A 67 -11.14 3.10 -9.49
N LEU A 68 -9.99 2.71 -8.99
CA LEU A 68 -8.86 3.61 -8.74
C LEU A 68 -8.17 3.87 -10.08
N HIS A 69 -8.43 5.03 -10.69
CA HIS A 69 -7.90 5.39 -11.99
C HIS A 69 -6.72 6.36 -11.84
N ILE A 70 -5.54 5.87 -12.22
CA ILE A 70 -4.27 6.60 -12.07
C ILE A 70 -3.88 7.14 -13.43
N GLU A 71 -4.00 8.45 -13.63
CA GLU A 71 -3.72 9.09 -14.91
C GLU A 71 -2.23 9.04 -15.28
N LYS A 72 -1.95 9.23 -16.56
CA LYS A 72 -0.57 9.36 -17.05
C LYS A 72 0.16 10.49 -16.33
N GLY A 73 1.36 10.20 -15.82
CA GLY A 73 2.17 11.15 -15.05
C GLY A 73 1.81 11.22 -13.56
N ALA A 74 0.84 10.44 -13.11
CA ALA A 74 0.57 10.24 -11.68
C ALA A 74 1.45 9.14 -11.10
N VAL A 75 1.96 9.36 -9.89
CA VAL A 75 2.65 8.35 -9.08
C VAL A 75 1.99 8.32 -7.71
N ILE A 76 1.42 7.18 -7.33
CA ILE A 76 1.04 6.93 -5.93
C ILE A 76 2.29 6.40 -5.23
N LEU A 77 2.86 7.20 -4.33
CA LEU A 77 4.06 6.88 -3.57
C LEU A 77 3.67 6.50 -2.14
N PHE A 78 3.97 5.28 -1.72
CA PHE A 78 3.68 4.84 -0.36
C PHE A 78 4.74 5.32 0.63
N SER A 79 4.28 5.89 1.75
CA SER A 79 5.15 6.41 2.81
C SER A 79 6.02 5.31 3.41
N PRO A 80 7.30 5.60 3.74
CA PRO A 80 8.15 4.69 4.50
C PRO A 80 7.84 4.71 6.00
N ASP A 81 6.96 5.58 6.46
CA ASP A 81 6.58 5.66 7.88
C ASP A 81 5.78 4.44 8.30
N VAL A 82 6.40 3.57 9.08
CA VAL A 82 5.81 2.30 9.53
C VAL A 82 4.60 2.50 10.45
N GLU A 83 4.48 3.63 11.13
CA GLU A 83 3.38 3.91 12.06
C GLU A 83 2.04 4.08 11.31
N LEU A 84 2.09 4.37 10.01
CA LEU A 84 0.89 4.42 9.16
C LEU A 84 0.33 3.03 8.81
N TYR A 85 1.08 1.95 9.09
CA TYR A 85 0.73 0.58 8.69
C TYR A 85 0.51 -0.32 9.90
N PRO A 86 -0.67 -0.27 10.52
CA PRO A 86 -0.96 -1.07 11.71
C PRO A 86 -0.82 -2.57 11.41
N LEU A 87 -0.54 -3.34 12.46
CA LEU A 87 -0.57 -4.79 12.36
C LEU A 87 -2.02 -5.26 12.29
N VAL A 88 -2.37 -5.90 11.20
CA VAL A 88 -3.71 -6.44 10.93
C VAL A 88 -3.67 -7.97 10.87
N GLU A 89 -4.78 -8.59 11.25
CA GLU A 89 -4.96 -10.03 11.12
C GLU A 89 -5.11 -10.40 9.64
N THR A 90 -4.35 -11.40 9.21
CA THR A 90 -4.30 -11.84 7.83
C THR A 90 -3.84 -13.30 7.76
N VAL A 91 -3.82 -13.85 6.54
CA VAL A 91 -3.27 -15.18 6.26
C VAL A 91 -1.98 -15.02 5.46
N PHE A 92 -0.93 -15.71 5.88
CA PHE A 92 0.33 -15.79 5.14
C PHE A 92 0.80 -17.25 5.07
N GLU A 93 1.06 -17.72 3.85
CA GLU A 93 1.43 -19.13 3.60
C GLU A 93 0.45 -20.15 4.19
N GLY A 94 -0.86 -19.81 4.21
CA GLY A 94 -1.92 -20.65 4.73
C GLY A 94 -2.07 -20.64 6.26
N LEU A 95 -1.33 -19.80 6.96
CA LEU A 95 -1.37 -19.67 8.42
C LEU A 95 -1.91 -18.32 8.85
N ASP A 96 -2.76 -18.32 9.87
CA ASP A 96 -3.24 -17.09 10.49
C ASP A 96 -2.08 -16.36 11.16
N THR A 97 -1.99 -15.07 10.90
CA THR A 97 -0.90 -14.23 11.40
C THR A 97 -1.31 -12.76 11.48
N ARG A 98 -0.44 -11.92 12.05
CA ARG A 98 -0.58 -10.46 12.05
C ARG A 98 0.58 -9.85 11.27
N ARG A 99 0.27 -9.03 10.27
CA ARG A 99 1.28 -8.33 9.47
C ARG A 99 0.94 -6.86 9.35
N CYS A 100 1.95 -6.05 9.01
CA CYS A 100 1.69 -4.67 8.62
C CYS A 100 0.65 -4.63 7.50
N GLN A 101 -0.30 -3.72 7.61
CA GLN A 101 -1.33 -3.52 6.60
C GLN A 101 -0.68 -3.32 5.21
N SER A 102 -1.22 -3.98 4.19
CA SER A 102 -0.72 -3.82 2.83
C SER A 102 -0.96 -2.39 2.33
N PRO A 103 -0.08 -1.85 1.48
CA PRO A 103 -0.26 -0.53 0.86
C PRO A 103 -1.62 -0.35 0.19
N ILE A 104 -2.11 -1.37 -0.51
CA ILE A 104 -3.47 -1.41 -1.03
C ILE A 104 -4.13 -2.68 -0.52
N SER A 105 -5.29 -2.54 0.08
CA SER A 105 -6.03 -3.65 0.68
C SER A 105 -7.55 -3.50 0.51
N GLY A 106 -8.27 -4.59 0.78
CA GLY A 106 -9.71 -4.64 0.86
C GLY A 106 -10.18 -6.04 1.21
N ARG A 107 -11.35 -6.17 1.80
CA ARG A 107 -11.94 -7.47 2.18
C ARG A 107 -13.34 -7.63 1.60
N ASN A 108 -13.64 -8.83 1.10
CA ASN A 108 -14.94 -9.20 0.55
C ASN A 108 -15.44 -8.20 -0.52
N LEU A 109 -14.54 -7.72 -1.37
CA LEU A 109 -14.83 -6.75 -2.40
C LEU A 109 -15.39 -7.41 -3.64
N THR A 110 -16.33 -6.73 -4.28
CA THR A 110 -16.83 -7.05 -5.61
C THR A 110 -16.66 -5.85 -6.52
N ASN A 111 -16.41 -6.11 -7.80
CA ASN A 111 -16.35 -5.10 -8.85
C ASN A 111 -15.33 -3.98 -8.51
N VAL A 112 -14.06 -4.33 -8.44
CA VAL A 112 -12.95 -3.41 -8.13
C VAL A 112 -11.92 -3.44 -9.25
N ALA A 113 -11.36 -2.29 -9.59
CA ALA A 113 -10.25 -2.19 -10.53
C ALA A 113 -9.24 -1.12 -10.14
N ILE A 114 -8.03 -1.31 -10.61
CA ILE A 114 -6.98 -0.29 -10.68
C ILE A 114 -6.64 -0.14 -12.16
N THR A 115 -6.80 1.05 -12.70
CA THR A 115 -6.65 1.33 -14.13
C THR A 115 -5.84 2.60 -14.37
N GLY A 116 -5.59 2.90 -15.65
CA GLY A 116 -4.84 4.09 -16.07
C GLY A 116 -3.42 3.79 -16.51
N GLN A 117 -2.62 4.85 -16.69
CA GLN A 117 -1.24 4.78 -17.19
C GLN A 117 -0.22 5.35 -16.20
N GLY A 118 -0.65 5.64 -14.98
CA GLY A 118 0.23 6.08 -13.90
C GLY A 118 1.00 4.94 -13.26
N ALA A 119 1.76 5.24 -12.23
CA ALA A 119 2.58 4.29 -11.50
C ALA A 119 2.17 4.19 -10.02
N ILE A 120 2.47 3.03 -9.44
CA ILE A 120 2.35 2.79 -8.00
C ILE A 120 3.73 2.37 -7.50
N ASP A 121 4.27 3.14 -6.57
CA ASP A 121 5.55 2.85 -5.92
C ASP A 121 5.31 2.49 -4.45
N GLY A 122 5.49 1.22 -4.12
CA GLY A 122 5.39 0.69 -2.77
C GLY A 122 6.55 1.07 -1.86
N ASN A 123 7.54 1.79 -2.37
CA ASN A 123 8.73 2.22 -1.63
C ASN A 123 9.45 1.06 -0.89
N GLY A 124 9.49 -0.09 -1.58
CA GLY A 124 9.82 -1.38 -0.98
C GLY A 124 11.21 -1.50 -0.36
N HIS A 125 12.14 -0.62 -0.73
CA HIS A 125 13.49 -0.64 -0.17
C HIS A 125 13.54 -0.26 1.33
N TYR A 126 12.53 0.47 1.83
CA TYR A 126 12.38 0.75 3.27
C TYR A 126 11.81 -0.43 4.06
N TRP A 127 11.15 -1.38 3.39
CA TRP A 127 10.41 -2.46 4.02
C TRP A 127 11.13 -3.81 4.00
N ARG A 128 12.11 -3.97 3.10
CA ARG A 128 12.75 -5.27 2.87
C ARG A 128 13.66 -5.67 4.00
N PRO A 129 13.43 -6.84 4.61
CA PRO A 129 14.42 -7.46 5.46
C PRO A 129 15.65 -7.86 4.64
N LEU A 130 16.80 -7.90 5.29
CA LEU A 130 18.06 -8.21 4.65
C LEU A 130 18.74 -9.40 5.31
N LYS A 131 19.16 -10.35 4.50
CA LYS A 131 19.98 -11.48 4.92
C LYS A 131 21.43 -11.18 4.56
N ARG A 132 22.34 -11.36 5.53
CA ARG A 132 23.77 -11.05 5.36
C ARG A 132 24.40 -11.76 4.17
N GLU A 133 24.05 -13.03 3.95
CA GLU A 133 24.54 -13.86 2.85
C GLU A 133 24.08 -13.40 1.45
N LYS A 134 23.15 -12.44 1.35
CA LYS A 134 22.62 -11.93 0.09
C LYS A 134 23.25 -10.61 -0.36
N VAL A 135 24.18 -10.07 0.42
CA VAL A 135 24.80 -8.76 0.17
C VAL A 135 26.28 -8.77 0.49
N THR A 136 27.00 -7.77 -0.03
CA THR A 136 28.40 -7.55 0.31
C THR A 136 28.55 -7.05 1.76
N GLU A 137 29.73 -7.21 2.33
CA GLU A 137 30.03 -6.72 3.68
C GLU A 137 29.84 -5.20 3.81
N SER A 138 30.16 -4.45 2.76
CA SER A 138 29.95 -2.99 2.74
C SER A 138 28.47 -2.63 2.82
N VAL A 139 27.62 -3.25 2.00
CA VAL A 139 26.16 -3.03 2.00
C VAL A 139 25.58 -3.45 3.35
N TRP A 140 26.03 -4.58 3.90
CA TRP A 140 25.60 -5.02 5.21
C TRP A 140 25.88 -3.98 6.29
N LYS A 141 27.14 -3.51 6.40
CA LYS A 141 27.54 -2.49 7.38
C LYS A 141 26.76 -1.19 7.23
N GLN A 142 26.57 -0.70 5.99
CA GLN A 142 25.80 0.51 5.74
C GLN A 142 24.33 0.35 6.14
N THR A 143 23.75 -0.83 5.91
CA THR A 143 22.36 -1.08 6.25
C THR A 143 22.15 -1.13 7.75
N ILE A 144 22.96 -1.88 8.48
CA ILE A 144 22.81 -2.01 9.94
C ILE A 144 23.12 -0.71 10.69
N ALA A 145 23.97 0.16 10.12
CA ALA A 145 24.26 1.49 10.67
C ALA A 145 23.03 2.42 10.70
N ARG A 146 21.97 2.10 9.93
CA ARG A 146 20.70 2.84 9.94
C ARG A 146 19.79 2.48 11.13
N GLY A 147 20.22 1.54 11.98
CA GLY A 147 19.39 0.98 13.06
C GLY A 147 18.66 -0.28 12.60
N GLY A 148 17.44 -0.49 13.10
CA GLY A 148 16.65 -1.68 12.82
C GLY A 148 16.79 -2.75 13.90
N VAL A 149 16.24 -3.93 13.64
CA VAL A 149 16.17 -5.05 14.57
C VAL A 149 16.58 -6.36 13.90
N TYR A 150 16.93 -7.37 14.72
CA TYR A 150 17.38 -8.66 14.22
C TYR A 150 16.46 -9.78 14.64
N LYS A 151 16.07 -10.64 13.71
CA LYS A 151 15.44 -11.96 14.01
C LYS A 151 16.51 -12.97 14.46
N ARG A 152 17.71 -12.87 13.89
CA ARG A 152 18.95 -13.61 14.20
C ARG A 152 20.16 -12.79 13.70
N PRO A 153 21.38 -13.05 14.12
CA PRO A 153 22.57 -12.22 13.80
C PRO A 153 22.79 -11.93 12.31
N THR A 154 22.28 -12.76 11.43
CA THR A 154 22.41 -12.63 9.97
C THR A 154 21.13 -12.22 9.26
N TYR A 155 20.05 -11.87 10.00
CA TYR A 155 18.76 -11.53 9.41
C TYR A 155 18.20 -10.26 10.05
N TRP A 156 18.38 -9.15 9.37
CA TRP A 156 18.01 -7.81 9.77
C TRP A 156 16.67 -7.37 9.22
N PHE A 157 15.92 -6.60 9.99
CA PHE A 157 14.66 -5.96 9.62
C PHE A 157 14.74 -4.45 9.86
N PRO A 158 14.13 -3.63 8.99
CA PRO A 158 14.18 -2.18 9.12
C PRO A 158 13.45 -1.67 10.37
N TYR A 159 12.34 -2.34 10.76
CA TYR A 159 11.50 -1.90 11.87
C TYR A 159 11.07 -3.09 12.76
N PRO A 160 10.83 -2.84 14.07
CA PRO A 160 10.27 -3.85 14.97
C PRO A 160 8.92 -4.39 14.50
N GLN A 161 8.08 -3.53 13.92
CA GLN A 161 6.76 -3.91 13.40
C GLN A 161 6.87 -4.90 12.24
N THR A 162 7.82 -4.68 11.33
CA THR A 162 8.06 -5.62 10.22
C THR A 162 8.56 -6.96 10.69
N LEU A 163 9.38 -7.00 11.75
CA LEU A 163 9.79 -8.24 12.40
C LEU A 163 8.61 -8.96 13.08
N LYS A 164 7.77 -8.23 13.80
CA LYS A 164 6.55 -8.80 14.43
C LYS A 164 5.62 -9.39 13.37
N GLY A 165 5.44 -8.68 12.25
CA GLY A 165 4.65 -9.15 11.13
C GLY A 165 5.24 -10.33 10.37
N ASP A 166 6.54 -10.62 10.50
CA ASP A 166 7.20 -11.80 9.93
C ASP A 166 7.16 -13.01 10.88
N THR A 167 6.77 -12.80 12.12
CA THR A 167 6.68 -13.86 13.12
C THR A 167 5.28 -14.45 13.08
N ILE A 168 5.16 -15.70 12.62
CA ILE A 168 3.94 -16.48 12.77
C ILE A 168 3.80 -16.73 14.27
N SER A 169 2.72 -16.24 14.86
CA SER A 169 2.40 -16.57 16.24
C SER A 169 2.06 -18.06 16.29
N ASN A 170 2.97 -18.87 16.79
CA ASN A 170 2.57 -20.17 17.28
C ASN A 170 1.63 -19.91 18.45
N MET A 171 0.35 -20.14 18.23
CA MET A 171 -0.64 -20.27 19.30
C MET A 171 -0.35 -21.53 20.10
#